data_2990dc96d63fa8d4c1182c07e69cb03d
#
_entry.id   2990dc96d63fa8d4c1182c07e69cb03d
#
_cell.length_a   1.000
_cell.length_b   1.000
_cell.length_c   1.000
_cell.angle_alpha   90.00
_cell.angle_beta   90.00
_cell.angle_gamma   90.00
#
_symmetry.space_group_name_H-M   'P 1'
#
loop_
_entity.id
_entity.type
_entity.pdbx_description
1 polymer ?
#
loop_
_entity_poly.entity_id
_entity_poly.type
_entity_poly.pdbx_seq_one_letter_code
_entity_poly.pdbx_strand_id
1 'polypeptide(L)'
;MTDIDRLVRENVRRLIPYSCARDEFKGKEGIFLDANENPYGKLNRYPDPYQKELKARISEIKAIPEENIFLGNGSDEIIDLCFRIFCNPGKDRALTFHPTYGMYEVSASINDVELIRVPLTDDFRIDMERTLPFLEDESLKLIFICSPNNPTGNSMDTEAVH
;
A
#
# COMPACT_ATOMS: atom_id res chain seq x y z
N MET A 1 -6.90 -18.76 -5.41
CA MET A 1 -6.90 -17.44 -4.76
C MET A 1 -5.89 -17.48 -3.63
N THR A 2 -4.83 -16.71 -3.70
CA THR A 2 -3.79 -16.70 -2.66
C THR A 2 -4.39 -16.11 -1.39
N ASP A 3 -4.22 -16.81 -0.27
CA ASP A 3 -4.65 -16.34 1.04
C ASP A 3 -3.68 -15.20 1.48
N ILE A 4 -4.11 -13.96 1.35
CA ILE A 4 -3.30 -12.78 1.65
C ILE A 4 -2.82 -12.77 3.12
N ASP A 5 -3.56 -13.37 4.04
CA ASP A 5 -3.19 -13.44 5.45
C ASP A 5 -1.89 -14.23 5.68
N ARG A 6 -1.55 -15.14 4.76
CA ARG A 6 -0.29 -15.89 4.81
C ARG A 6 0.92 -15.06 4.37
N LEU A 7 0.69 -14.00 3.61
CA LEU A 7 1.74 -13.10 3.13
C LEU A 7 2.07 -12.02 4.17
N VAL A 8 1.13 -11.72 5.08
CA VAL A 8 1.30 -10.72 6.12
C VAL A 8 2.33 -11.18 7.17
N ARG A 9 3.24 -10.30 7.55
CA ARG A 9 4.20 -10.54 8.63
C ARG A 9 3.49 -10.97 9.91
N GLU A 10 4.05 -11.95 10.62
CA GLU A 10 3.44 -12.55 11.81
C GLU A 10 3.12 -11.51 12.91
N ASN A 11 4.02 -10.56 13.16
CA ASN A 11 3.80 -9.51 14.14
C ASN A 11 2.67 -8.54 13.72
N VAL A 12 2.48 -8.29 12.43
CA VAL A 12 1.39 -7.45 11.90
C VAL A 12 0.06 -8.21 12.00
N ARG A 13 0.05 -9.48 11.63
CA ARG A 13 -1.15 -10.34 11.72
C ARG A 13 -1.69 -10.46 13.15
N ARG A 14 -0.81 -10.39 14.15
CA ARG A 14 -1.18 -10.45 15.57
C ARG A 14 -1.56 -9.11 16.19
N LEU A 15 -1.45 -8.01 15.45
CA LEU A 15 -1.81 -6.70 15.96
C LEU A 15 -3.30 -6.64 16.33
N ILE A 16 -3.56 -6.13 17.52
CA ILE A 16 -4.89 -5.72 17.91
C ILE A 16 -5.02 -4.25 17.53
N PRO A 17 -5.91 -3.90 16.59
CA PRO A 17 -6.10 -2.51 16.21
C PRO A 17 -6.49 -1.64 17.39
N TYR A 18 -5.99 -0.42 17.43
CA TYR A 18 -6.47 0.56 18.40
C TYR A 18 -7.93 0.88 18.12
N SER A 19 -8.78 0.80 19.16
CA SER A 19 -10.16 1.23 19.12
C SER A 19 -10.31 2.53 19.92
N CYS A 20 -10.92 3.54 19.33
CA CYS A 20 -11.23 4.77 20.04
C CYS A 20 -12.67 4.72 20.59
N ALA A 21 -12.94 5.49 21.66
CA ALA A 21 -14.27 5.52 22.28
C ALA A 21 -15.39 5.91 21.27
N ARG A 22 -15.04 6.70 20.26
CA ARG A 22 -15.98 7.08 19.19
C ARG A 22 -16.39 5.91 18.29
N ASP A 23 -15.57 4.88 18.14
CA ASP A 23 -15.89 3.70 17.36
C ASP A 23 -17.02 2.88 18.00
N GLU A 24 -17.16 2.96 19.32
CA GLU A 24 -18.20 2.28 20.09
C GLU A 24 -19.54 3.02 20.03
N PHE A 25 -19.53 4.32 19.69
CA PHE A 25 -20.72 5.15 19.63
C PHE A 25 -21.41 5.03 18.27
N LYS A 26 -22.63 4.52 18.28
CA LYS A 26 -23.46 4.30 17.08
C LYS A 26 -24.41 5.44 16.75
N GLY A 27 -24.45 6.51 17.57
CA GLY A 27 -25.31 7.67 17.36
C GLY A 27 -24.69 8.70 16.43
N LYS A 28 -25.52 9.62 15.90
CA LYS A 28 -25.05 10.74 15.05
C LYS A 28 -24.99 12.06 15.80
N GLU A 29 -25.67 12.17 16.94
CA GLU A 29 -25.80 13.41 17.71
C GLU A 29 -25.49 13.18 19.19
N GLY A 30 -24.85 14.15 19.82
CA GLY A 30 -24.50 14.10 21.23
C GLY A 30 -23.49 15.15 21.62
N ILE A 31 -23.22 15.24 22.92
CA ILE A 31 -22.08 16.02 23.44
C ILE A 31 -20.89 15.07 23.53
N PHE A 32 -19.92 15.24 22.64
CA PHE A 32 -18.73 14.38 22.58
C PHE A 32 -17.66 14.91 23.54
N LEU A 33 -17.33 14.11 24.55
CA LEU A 33 -16.29 14.36 25.54
C LEU A 33 -15.23 13.23 25.58
N ASP A 34 -15.15 12.50 24.50
CA ASP A 34 -14.36 11.28 24.34
C ASP A 34 -12.92 11.53 23.86
N ALA A 35 -12.60 12.77 23.46
CA ALA A 35 -11.29 13.13 22.92
C ALA A 35 -10.85 14.53 23.33
N ASN A 36 -9.54 14.75 23.36
CA ASN A 36 -8.93 16.06 23.63
C ASN A 36 -9.00 16.96 22.38
N GLU A 37 -10.19 17.44 22.07
CA GLU A 37 -10.41 18.32 20.94
C GLU A 37 -10.35 19.80 21.36
N ASN A 38 -9.81 20.66 20.48
CA ASN A 38 -9.85 22.08 20.69
C ASN A 38 -11.32 22.59 20.62
N PRO A 39 -11.85 23.26 21.65
CA PRO A 39 -13.23 23.75 21.64
C PRO A 39 -13.49 24.92 20.66
N TYR A 40 -12.42 25.49 20.08
CA TYR A 40 -12.52 26.69 19.22
C TYR A 40 -12.17 26.36 17.78
N GLY A 41 -12.88 27.01 16.84
CA GLY A 41 -12.61 26.93 15.41
C GLY A 41 -13.57 26.00 14.65
N LYS A 42 -13.33 25.89 13.33
CA LYS A 42 -14.17 25.09 12.42
C LYS A 42 -13.54 23.73 12.04
N LEU A 43 -12.22 23.60 12.22
CA LEU A 43 -11.45 22.39 11.92
C LEU A 43 -10.85 21.80 13.18
N ASN A 44 -11.60 21.83 14.26
CA ASN A 44 -11.15 21.49 15.60
C ASN A 44 -11.50 20.04 16.02
N ARG A 45 -12.29 19.34 15.23
CA ARG A 45 -12.68 17.96 15.51
C ARG A 45 -11.71 16.98 14.85
N TYR A 46 -11.46 15.85 15.51
CA TYR A 46 -10.78 14.75 14.87
C TYR A 46 -11.60 14.24 13.68
N PRO A 47 -10.94 13.98 12.53
CA PRO A 47 -11.62 13.38 11.38
C PRO A 47 -12.03 11.94 11.68
N ASP A 48 -12.97 11.42 10.89
CA ASP A 48 -13.27 9.98 10.89
C ASP A 48 -12.03 9.19 10.48
N PRO A 49 -11.45 8.34 11.36
CA PRO A 49 -10.24 7.58 11.05
C PRO A 49 -10.46 6.53 9.95
N TYR A 50 -11.70 6.18 9.67
CA TYR A 50 -12.06 5.20 8.65
C TYR A 50 -12.47 5.82 7.32
N GLN A 51 -12.59 7.15 7.23
CA GLN A 51 -12.98 7.92 6.04
C GLN A 51 -14.25 7.36 5.33
N LYS A 52 -15.26 6.96 6.11
CA LYS A 52 -16.44 6.22 5.63
C LYS A 52 -17.17 6.93 4.49
N GLU A 53 -17.49 8.22 4.66
CA GLU A 53 -18.19 8.99 3.63
C GLU A 53 -17.39 9.10 2.33
N LEU A 54 -16.07 9.32 2.42
CA LEU A 54 -15.20 9.41 1.27
C LEU A 54 -15.06 8.06 0.56
N LYS A 55 -14.89 6.96 1.32
CA LYS A 55 -14.83 5.61 0.75
C LYS A 55 -16.13 5.23 0.05
N ALA A 56 -17.28 5.52 0.65
CA ALA A 56 -18.58 5.30 0.03
C ALA A 56 -18.68 6.03 -1.33
N ARG A 57 -18.25 7.28 -1.37
CA ARG A 57 -18.26 8.05 -2.63
C ARG A 57 -17.31 7.50 -3.69
N ILE A 58 -16.11 7.07 -3.29
CA ILE A 58 -15.15 6.44 -4.21
C ILE A 58 -15.69 5.10 -4.70
N SER A 59 -16.28 4.30 -3.82
CA SER A 59 -16.93 3.02 -4.14
C SER A 59 -17.97 3.19 -5.25
N GLU A 60 -18.86 4.19 -5.13
CA GLU A 60 -19.85 4.51 -6.17
C GLU A 60 -19.19 4.85 -7.53
N ILE A 61 -18.15 5.69 -7.50
CA ILE A 61 -17.49 6.19 -8.72
C ILE A 61 -16.68 5.08 -9.42
N LYS A 62 -16.02 4.23 -8.62
CA LYS A 62 -15.08 3.22 -9.12
C LYS A 62 -15.69 1.83 -9.26
N ALA A 63 -16.91 1.62 -8.77
CA ALA A 63 -17.56 0.30 -8.67
C ALA A 63 -16.69 -0.74 -7.95
N ILE A 64 -16.03 -0.33 -6.87
CA ILE A 64 -15.18 -1.16 -6.00
C ILE A 64 -15.80 -1.16 -4.60
N PRO A 65 -15.96 -2.31 -3.91
CA PRO A 65 -16.44 -2.36 -2.53
C PRO A 65 -15.61 -1.50 -1.57
N GLU A 66 -16.26 -0.85 -0.60
CA GLU A 66 -15.59 0.07 0.35
C GLU A 66 -14.47 -0.61 1.13
N GLU A 67 -14.64 -1.89 1.49
CA GLU A 67 -13.66 -2.70 2.19
C GLU A 67 -12.38 -2.94 1.37
N ASN A 68 -12.43 -2.75 0.05
CA ASN A 68 -11.29 -2.88 -0.85
C ASN A 68 -10.63 -1.52 -1.16
N ILE A 69 -11.02 -0.46 -0.44
CA ILE A 69 -10.49 0.88 -0.62
C ILE A 69 -9.65 1.27 0.60
N PHE A 70 -8.38 1.55 0.37
CA PHE A 70 -7.49 2.19 1.33
C PHE A 70 -7.11 3.58 0.83
N LEU A 71 -7.13 4.57 1.74
CA LEU A 71 -6.82 5.97 1.43
C LEU A 71 -5.55 6.38 2.17
N GLY A 72 -4.57 6.88 1.44
CA GLY A 72 -3.30 7.36 1.99
C GLY A 72 -2.88 8.71 1.43
N ASN A 73 -1.84 9.29 1.98
CA ASN A 73 -1.24 10.54 1.53
C ASN A 73 -0.30 10.30 0.34
N GLY A 74 -0.92 10.08 -0.84
CA GLY A 74 -0.21 9.71 -2.05
C GLY A 74 0.22 8.25 -2.08
N SER A 75 0.88 7.86 -3.17
CA SER A 75 1.38 6.49 -3.36
C SER A 75 2.54 6.15 -2.42
N ASP A 76 3.31 7.12 -1.97
CA ASP A 76 4.51 6.89 -1.15
C ASP A 76 4.17 6.28 0.21
N GLU A 77 3.08 6.74 0.83
CA GLU A 77 2.58 6.12 2.07
C GLU A 77 2.14 4.67 1.83
N ILE A 78 1.47 4.40 0.71
CA ILE A 78 1.01 3.05 0.38
C ILE A 78 2.21 2.13 0.11
N ILE A 79 3.22 2.61 -0.62
CA ILE A 79 4.44 1.86 -0.90
C ILE A 79 5.15 1.49 0.42
N ASP A 80 5.35 2.46 1.32
CA ASP A 80 5.97 2.22 2.62
C ASP A 80 5.17 1.22 3.48
N LEU A 81 3.85 1.35 3.51
CA LEU A 81 2.98 0.41 4.21
C LEU A 81 3.07 -1.02 3.65
N CYS A 82 3.17 -1.19 2.32
CA CYS A 82 3.37 -2.51 1.73
C CYS A 82 4.64 -3.17 2.26
N PHE A 83 5.78 -2.46 2.31
CA PHE A 83 7.00 -2.99 2.90
C PHE A 83 6.80 -3.38 4.37
N ARG A 84 6.17 -2.54 5.17
CA ARG A 84 5.93 -2.79 6.61
C ARG A 84 5.02 -3.98 6.86
N ILE A 85 4.05 -4.21 5.99
CA ILE A 85 3.06 -5.28 6.16
C ILE A 85 3.62 -6.64 5.72
N PHE A 86 4.36 -6.68 4.61
CA PHE A 86 4.68 -7.93 3.93
C PHE A 86 6.15 -8.36 4.04
N CYS A 87 7.10 -7.42 4.27
CA CYS A 87 8.52 -7.73 4.26
C CYS A 87 9.14 -7.69 5.66
N ASN A 88 9.81 -8.77 6.06
CA ASN A 88 10.63 -8.77 7.27
C ASN A 88 11.98 -8.07 6.97
N PRO A 89 12.36 -7.04 7.74
CA PRO A 89 13.62 -6.33 7.57
C PRO A 89 14.84 -7.25 7.59
N GLY A 90 15.81 -6.99 6.73
CA GLY A 90 17.06 -7.76 6.65
C GLY A 90 16.90 -9.21 6.17
N LYS A 91 15.71 -9.63 5.76
CA LYS A 91 15.42 -11.01 5.37
C LYS A 91 14.69 -11.13 4.05
N ASP A 92 13.60 -10.40 3.91
CA ASP A 92 12.74 -10.50 2.73
C ASP A 92 13.19 -9.51 1.65
N ARG A 93 12.75 -9.73 0.42
CA ARG A 93 13.15 -9.00 -0.78
C ARG A 93 11.93 -8.45 -1.50
N ALA A 94 12.14 -7.37 -2.23
CA ALA A 94 11.18 -6.84 -3.19
C ALA A 94 11.81 -6.72 -4.57
N LEU A 95 11.01 -6.65 -5.61
CA LEU A 95 11.45 -6.51 -7.00
C LEU A 95 10.79 -5.30 -7.64
N THR A 96 11.52 -4.60 -8.47
CA THR A 96 11.02 -3.56 -9.36
C THR A 96 11.78 -3.57 -10.68
N PHE A 97 11.29 -2.84 -11.66
CA PHE A 97 11.85 -2.74 -12.99
C PHE A 97 12.57 -1.38 -13.17
N HIS A 98 13.70 -1.35 -13.85
CA HIS A 98 14.51 -0.13 -13.97
C HIS A 98 14.68 0.27 -15.46
N PRO A 99 14.54 1.57 -15.82
CA PRO A 99 14.26 2.73 -14.96
C PRO A 99 12.79 2.82 -14.53
N THR A 100 12.56 3.25 -13.27
CA THR A 100 11.20 3.43 -12.71
C THR A 100 11.19 4.48 -11.59
N TYR A 101 10.07 4.61 -10.89
CA TYR A 101 9.85 5.56 -9.81
C TYR A 101 10.79 5.32 -8.63
N GLY A 102 11.57 6.34 -8.26
CA GLY A 102 12.66 6.22 -7.29
C GLY A 102 12.22 5.91 -5.85
N MET A 103 10.96 6.17 -5.48
CA MET A 103 10.48 5.93 -4.12
C MET A 103 10.41 4.45 -3.73
N TYR A 104 10.38 3.53 -4.68
CA TYR A 104 10.50 2.10 -4.37
C TYR A 104 11.84 1.79 -3.68
N GLU A 105 12.95 2.36 -4.19
CA GLU A 105 14.27 2.18 -3.61
C GLU A 105 14.42 2.87 -2.25
N VAL A 106 13.90 4.09 -2.13
CA VAL A 106 13.90 4.85 -0.87
C VAL A 106 13.13 4.09 0.21
N SER A 107 11.91 3.65 -0.08
CA SER A 107 11.07 2.92 0.87
C SER A 107 11.66 1.56 1.24
N ALA A 108 12.22 0.83 0.28
CA ALA A 108 12.92 -0.43 0.54
C ALA A 108 14.10 -0.22 1.51
N SER A 109 14.91 0.81 1.26
CA SER A 109 16.08 1.15 2.10
C SER A 109 15.67 1.54 3.53
N ILE A 110 14.60 2.34 3.69
CA ILE A 110 14.07 2.72 5.01
C ILE A 110 13.61 1.49 5.80
N ASN A 111 13.03 0.50 5.10
CA ASN A 111 12.48 -0.70 5.72
C ASN A 111 13.51 -1.86 5.82
N ASP A 112 14.78 -1.62 5.47
CA ASP A 112 15.84 -2.65 5.46
C ASP A 112 15.44 -3.89 4.64
N VAL A 113 14.89 -3.65 3.43
CA VAL A 113 14.49 -4.69 2.47
C VAL A 113 15.35 -4.58 1.22
N GLU A 114 15.96 -5.69 0.79
CA GLU A 114 16.72 -5.74 -0.45
C GLU A 114 15.79 -5.54 -1.65
N LEU A 115 16.11 -4.56 -2.51
CA LEU A 115 15.37 -4.30 -3.73
C LEU A 115 16.09 -4.84 -4.94
N ILE A 116 15.55 -5.87 -5.56
CA ILE A 116 15.99 -6.41 -6.85
C ILE A 116 15.53 -5.46 -7.95
N ARG A 117 16.46 -5.03 -8.81
CA ARG A 117 16.17 -4.14 -9.94
C ARG A 117 16.40 -4.87 -11.24
N VAL A 118 15.33 -5.29 -11.89
CA VAL A 118 15.38 -5.93 -13.21
C VAL A 118 15.36 -4.85 -14.28
N PRO A 119 16.36 -4.77 -15.18
CA PRO A 119 16.32 -3.83 -16.28
C PRO A 119 15.12 -4.09 -17.19
N LEU A 120 14.41 -3.02 -17.58
CA LEU A 120 13.47 -3.07 -18.68
C LEU A 120 14.22 -3.34 -20.01
N THR A 121 13.51 -3.82 -21.01
CA THR A 121 14.02 -3.93 -22.38
C THR A 121 14.31 -2.54 -22.99
N ASP A 122 14.96 -2.48 -24.15
CA ASP A 122 15.27 -1.22 -24.83
C ASP A 122 14.01 -0.42 -25.21
N ASP A 123 12.88 -1.08 -25.38
CA ASP A 123 11.55 -0.47 -25.63
C ASP A 123 10.73 -0.30 -24.32
N PHE A 124 11.39 -0.36 -23.17
CA PHE A 124 10.82 -0.16 -21.84
C PHE A 124 9.71 -1.13 -21.44
N ARG A 125 9.81 -2.38 -21.86
CA ARG A 125 8.91 -3.46 -21.44
C ARG A 125 9.53 -4.32 -20.35
N ILE A 126 8.70 -5.08 -19.65
CA ILE A 126 9.17 -6.07 -18.68
C ILE A 126 9.86 -7.21 -19.44
N ASP A 127 11.11 -7.47 -19.06
CA ASP A 127 11.88 -8.61 -19.58
C ASP A 127 11.56 -9.84 -18.72
N MET A 128 10.66 -10.68 -19.22
CA MET A 128 10.22 -11.88 -18.51
C MET A 128 11.33 -12.91 -18.36
N GLU A 129 12.24 -13.04 -19.33
CA GLU A 129 13.35 -13.99 -19.24
C GLU A 129 14.28 -13.64 -18.07
N ARG A 130 14.52 -12.35 -17.84
CA ARG A 130 15.29 -11.86 -16.69
C ARG A 130 14.51 -11.86 -15.39
N THR A 131 13.19 -11.81 -15.43
CA THR A 131 12.33 -11.73 -14.25
C THR A 131 12.04 -13.10 -13.64
N LEU A 132 11.75 -14.10 -14.48
CA LEU A 132 11.33 -15.44 -14.05
C LEU A 132 12.22 -16.08 -12.97
N PRO A 133 13.57 -16.00 -13.03
CA PRO A 133 14.42 -16.60 -12.02
C PRO A 133 14.20 -16.10 -10.60
N PHE A 134 13.69 -14.87 -10.45
CA PHE A 134 13.42 -14.28 -9.13
C PHE A 134 12.04 -14.68 -8.56
N LEU A 135 11.10 -15.11 -9.41
CA LEU A 135 9.76 -15.46 -8.97
C LEU A 135 9.71 -16.77 -8.14
N GLU A 136 10.74 -17.58 -8.23
CA GLU A 136 10.89 -18.81 -7.43
C GLU A 136 11.53 -18.56 -6.05
N ASP A 137 11.99 -17.31 -5.80
CA ASP A 137 12.63 -16.95 -4.54
C ASP A 137 11.57 -16.76 -3.44
N GLU A 138 11.55 -17.63 -2.46
CA GLU A 138 10.63 -17.57 -1.32
C GLU A 138 10.77 -16.31 -0.48
N SER A 139 11.91 -15.64 -0.54
CA SER A 139 12.16 -14.37 0.13
C SER A 139 11.54 -13.17 -0.61
N LEU A 140 11.18 -13.31 -1.88
CA LEU A 140 10.50 -12.28 -2.65
C LEU A 140 9.05 -12.13 -2.19
N LYS A 141 8.72 -10.96 -1.63
CA LYS A 141 7.37 -10.69 -1.08
C LYS A 141 6.57 -9.68 -1.88
N LEU A 142 7.24 -8.75 -2.54
CA LEU A 142 6.60 -7.66 -3.26
C LEU A 142 7.21 -7.49 -4.65
N ILE A 143 6.36 -7.20 -5.63
CA ILE A 143 6.77 -6.75 -6.96
C ILE A 143 6.07 -5.43 -7.23
N PHE A 144 6.84 -4.37 -7.47
CA PHE A 144 6.32 -3.05 -7.83
C PHE A 144 6.39 -2.84 -9.34
N ILE A 145 5.23 -2.60 -9.93
CA ILE A 145 5.06 -2.31 -11.36
C ILE A 145 4.46 -0.93 -11.50
N CYS A 146 5.22 0.01 -12.05
CA CYS A 146 4.75 1.36 -12.34
C CYS A 146 4.09 1.39 -13.72
N SER A 147 2.78 1.67 -13.78
CA SER A 147 2.06 1.75 -15.06
C SER A 147 0.96 2.82 -14.99
N PRO A 148 1.02 3.88 -15.82
CA PRO A 148 2.14 4.23 -16.71
C PRO A 148 3.46 4.42 -15.97
N ASN A 149 4.57 3.97 -16.59
CA ASN A 149 5.88 4.03 -15.94
C ASN A 149 6.43 5.46 -15.87
N ASN A 150 7.03 5.82 -14.75
CA ASN A 150 7.78 7.05 -14.57
C ASN A 150 9.29 6.70 -14.49
N PRO A 151 10.17 7.21 -15.40
CA PRO A 151 9.93 8.37 -16.29
C PRO A 151 9.58 8.04 -17.74
N THR A 152 9.44 6.78 -18.13
CA THR A 152 9.36 6.39 -19.54
C THR A 152 8.00 6.67 -20.19
N GLY A 153 6.92 6.80 -19.39
CA GLY A 153 5.58 7.21 -19.81
C GLY A 153 4.74 6.13 -20.48
N ASN A 154 5.29 4.94 -20.75
CA ASN A 154 4.56 3.82 -21.36
C ASN A 154 3.77 3.03 -20.31
N SER A 155 2.66 2.43 -20.72
CA SER A 155 1.96 1.42 -19.92
C SER A 155 2.65 0.06 -20.06
N MET A 156 2.65 -0.71 -18.98
CA MET A 156 3.16 -2.08 -19.00
C MET A 156 2.13 -3.03 -19.61
N ASP A 157 2.62 -4.08 -20.29
CA ASP A 157 1.77 -5.07 -20.92
C ASP A 157 1.02 -5.89 -19.87
N THR A 158 -0.29 -6.03 -20.06
CA THR A 158 -1.16 -6.77 -19.14
C THR A 158 -0.79 -8.25 -19.07
N GLU A 159 -0.33 -8.83 -20.18
CA GLU A 159 0.11 -10.23 -20.26
C GLU A 159 1.37 -10.51 -19.45
N ALA A 160 2.26 -9.51 -19.27
CA ALA A 160 3.45 -9.63 -18.44
C ALA A 160 3.14 -9.50 -16.94
N VAL A 161 1.94 -9.02 -16.57
CA VAL A 161 1.52 -8.81 -15.18
C VAL A 161 0.68 -9.99 -14.66
N HIS A 162 0.12 -10.80 -15.53
CA HIS A 162 -0.73 -11.96 -15.23
C HIS A 162 0.03 -13.28 -15.44
#